data_bea0ef974cb7ff56b5d1a674447bac06
#
_entry.id   bea0ef974cb7ff56b5d1a674447bac06
#
_cell.length_a   1.000
_cell.length_b   1.000
_cell.length_c   1.000
_cell.angle_alpha   90.00
_cell.angle_beta   90.00
_cell.angle_gamma   90.00
#
_symmetry.space_group_name_H-M   'P 1'
#
loop_
_entity.id
_entity.type
_entity.pdbx_description
1 polymer ?
#
loop_
_entity_poly.entity_id
_entity_poly.type
_entity_poly.pdbx_seq_one_letter_code
_entity_poly.pdbx_strand_id
1 'polypeptide(L)'
;MKTKDVAKYIIDWLTSYIEDAKLDGFVIGVSGGIDSALTSTLCAMSGKPTLCLVMPIHQEKNQVHRAKVHTAWLSKKYNNVSVKVVQLTDLYETFCQLDATPTVSYTHLRAHETF
;
A
#
# COMPACT_ATOMS: atom_id res chain seq x y z
N MET A 1 24.92 -10.70 -6.93
CA MET A 1 23.89 -11.06 -5.96
C MET A 1 22.68 -11.58 -6.71
N LYS A 2 22.21 -12.76 -6.35
CA LYS A 2 21.09 -13.36 -7.05
C LYS A 2 19.77 -12.76 -6.55
N THR A 3 18.94 -12.30 -7.47
CA THR A 3 17.67 -11.64 -7.15
C THR A 3 16.75 -12.56 -6.34
N LYS A 4 16.71 -13.85 -6.66
CA LYS A 4 15.89 -14.82 -5.93
C LYS A 4 16.31 -14.96 -4.46
N ASP A 5 17.61 -14.90 -4.18
CA ASP A 5 18.14 -15.01 -2.82
C ASP A 5 17.78 -13.77 -2.00
N VAL A 6 17.82 -12.59 -2.62
CA VAL A 6 17.43 -11.34 -1.95
C VAL A 6 15.95 -11.36 -1.63
N ALA A 7 15.12 -11.76 -2.60
CA ALA A 7 13.67 -11.85 -2.38
C ALA A 7 13.35 -12.83 -1.25
N LYS A 8 13.97 -14.00 -1.26
CA LYS A 8 13.77 -15.00 -0.21
C LYS A 8 14.17 -14.45 1.16
N TYR A 9 15.30 -13.75 1.23
CA TYR A 9 15.74 -13.15 2.48
C TYR A 9 14.70 -12.17 3.03
N ILE A 10 14.18 -11.31 2.18
CA ILE A 10 13.19 -10.31 2.61
C ILE A 10 11.90 -11.00 3.04
N ILE A 11 11.44 -12.00 2.30
CA ILE A 11 10.23 -12.77 2.64
C ILE A 11 10.40 -13.46 3.99
N ASP A 12 11.52 -14.10 4.21
CA ASP A 12 11.81 -14.78 5.48
C ASP A 12 11.86 -13.76 6.63
N TRP A 13 12.44 -12.59 6.40
CA TRP A 13 12.50 -11.53 7.39
C TRP A 13 11.08 -11.02 7.73
N LEU A 14 10.26 -10.78 6.73
CA LEU A 14 8.87 -10.33 6.93
C LEU A 14 8.08 -11.38 7.72
N THR A 15 8.22 -12.64 7.36
CA THR A 15 7.52 -13.73 8.02
C THR A 15 7.93 -13.83 9.49
N SER A 16 9.22 -13.78 9.76
CA SER A 16 9.73 -13.84 11.14
C SER A 16 9.28 -12.62 11.95
N TYR A 17 9.31 -11.45 11.35
CA TYR A 17 8.88 -10.21 12.02
C TYR A 17 7.43 -10.30 12.47
N ILE A 18 6.55 -10.70 11.57
CA ILE A 18 5.12 -10.74 11.87
C ILE A 18 4.79 -11.82 12.91
N GLU A 19 5.49 -12.95 12.87
CA GLU A 19 5.33 -14.02 13.84
C GLU A 19 5.85 -13.61 15.23
N ASP A 20 7.01 -12.98 15.29
CA ASP A 20 7.60 -12.52 16.54
C ASP A 20 6.77 -11.42 17.18
N ALA A 21 6.21 -10.53 16.39
CA ALA A 21 5.35 -9.45 16.87
C ALA A 21 3.92 -9.91 17.17
N LYS A 22 3.59 -11.16 16.83
CA LYS A 22 2.25 -11.75 17.02
C LYS A 22 1.17 -10.96 16.31
N LEU A 23 1.47 -10.50 15.10
CA LEU A 23 0.53 -9.76 14.25
C LEU A 23 -0.17 -10.71 13.29
N ASP A 24 -1.36 -10.31 12.82
CA ASP A 24 -2.19 -11.18 11.99
C ASP A 24 -1.82 -11.14 10.51
N GLY A 25 -1.28 -10.02 10.04
CA GLY A 25 -0.98 -9.88 8.63
C GLY A 25 -0.39 -8.52 8.29
N PHE A 26 -0.37 -8.22 7.00
CA PHE A 26 0.18 -6.96 6.46
C PHE A 26 -0.91 -6.10 5.86
N VAL A 27 -0.75 -4.79 5.95
CA VAL A 27 -1.58 -3.80 5.25
C VAL A 27 -0.66 -2.94 4.41
N ILE A 28 -0.88 -2.91 3.11
CA ILE A 28 0.00 -2.20 2.17
C ILE A 28 -0.83 -1.23 1.33
N GLY A 29 -0.45 0.04 1.34
CA GLY A 29 -0.99 1.02 0.40
C GLY A 29 -0.34 0.84 -0.97
N VAL A 30 -1.15 0.62 -2.00
CA VAL A 30 -0.65 0.43 -3.36
C VAL A 30 -0.94 1.67 -4.18
N SER A 31 0.13 2.37 -4.59
CA SER A 31 0.05 3.67 -5.25
C SER A 31 0.05 3.60 -6.78
N GLY A 32 0.39 2.46 -7.34
CA GLY A 32 0.63 2.31 -8.78
C GLY A 32 2.09 2.45 -9.16
N GLY A 33 2.96 2.77 -8.19
CA GLY A 33 4.41 2.81 -8.40
C GLY A 33 5.05 1.44 -8.18
N ILE A 34 6.31 1.33 -8.60
CA ILE A 34 7.06 0.08 -8.53
C ILE A 34 7.34 -0.36 -7.10
N ASP A 35 7.59 0.58 -6.20
CA ASP A 35 7.95 0.26 -4.82
C ASP A 35 6.81 -0.43 -4.08
N SER A 36 5.59 0.10 -4.19
CA SER A 36 4.44 -0.52 -3.55
C SER A 36 4.04 -1.83 -4.22
N ALA A 37 4.25 -1.94 -5.54
CA ALA A 37 4.01 -3.19 -6.26
C ALA A 37 4.95 -4.28 -5.77
N LEU A 38 6.24 -3.96 -5.62
CA LEU A 38 7.23 -4.91 -5.14
C LEU A 38 6.95 -5.30 -3.68
N THR A 39 6.69 -4.33 -2.82
CA THR A 39 6.43 -4.58 -1.40
C THR A 39 5.19 -5.46 -1.20
N SER A 40 4.10 -5.15 -1.89
CA SER A 40 2.87 -5.94 -1.77
C SER A 40 3.07 -7.37 -2.27
N THR A 41 3.85 -7.56 -3.33
CA THR A 41 4.16 -8.88 -3.84
C THR A 41 4.96 -9.70 -2.84
N LEU A 42 5.99 -9.11 -2.23
CA LEU A 42 6.80 -9.80 -1.23
C LEU A 42 5.97 -10.17 0.01
N CYS A 43 5.09 -9.29 0.45
CA CYS A 43 4.18 -9.60 1.55
C CYS A 43 3.24 -10.76 1.19
N ALA A 44 2.72 -10.78 -0.02
CA ALA A 44 1.88 -11.87 -0.50
C ALA A 44 2.64 -13.21 -0.53
N MET A 45 3.89 -13.18 -0.94
CA MET A 45 4.73 -14.37 -1.03
C MET A 45 5.08 -14.94 0.33
N SER A 46 4.96 -14.17 1.41
CA SER A 46 5.18 -14.68 2.77
C SER A 46 4.12 -15.68 3.21
N GLY A 47 2.99 -15.74 2.54
CA GLY A 47 1.87 -16.59 2.91
C GLY A 47 0.97 -16.03 4.00
N LYS A 48 1.35 -14.92 4.62
CA LYS A 48 0.54 -14.29 5.66
C LYS A 48 -0.58 -13.45 5.04
N PRO A 49 -1.71 -13.26 5.76
CA PRO A 49 -2.79 -12.40 5.25
C PRO A 49 -2.27 -11.02 4.86
N THR A 50 -2.59 -10.59 3.65
CA THR A 50 -2.10 -9.32 3.10
C THR A 50 -3.27 -8.54 2.55
N LEU A 51 -3.52 -7.37 3.11
CA LEU A 51 -4.55 -6.45 2.65
C LEU A 51 -3.91 -5.33 1.84
N CYS A 52 -4.26 -5.25 0.57
CA CYS A 52 -3.81 -4.17 -0.30
C CYS A 52 -4.89 -3.07 -0.34
N LEU A 53 -4.49 -1.86 -0.01
CA LEU A 53 -5.38 -0.70 -0.06
C LEU A 53 -5.04 0.17 -1.24
N VAL A 54 -6.03 0.44 -2.07
CA VAL A 54 -5.93 1.43 -3.15
C VAL A 54 -6.73 2.64 -2.69
N MET A 55 -6.04 3.75 -2.47
CA MET A 55 -6.65 4.96 -1.87
C MET A 55 -6.50 6.14 -2.81
N PRO A 56 -7.36 6.29 -3.83
CA PRO A 56 -7.25 7.40 -4.77
C PRO A 56 -7.53 8.75 -4.10
N ILE A 57 -6.59 9.70 -4.26
CA ILE A 57 -6.73 11.09 -3.85
C ILE A 57 -6.14 11.95 -4.96
N HIS A 58 -6.96 12.54 -5.82
CA HIS A 58 -6.49 13.43 -6.91
C HIS A 58 -5.32 12.86 -7.72
N GLN A 59 -5.18 11.54 -7.76
CA GLN A 59 -4.11 10.90 -8.50
C GLN A 59 -4.43 10.83 -9.99
N GLU A 60 -3.38 10.74 -10.79
CA GLU A 60 -3.54 10.44 -12.21
C GLU A 60 -4.30 9.14 -12.40
N LYS A 61 -5.19 9.13 -13.39
CA LYS A 61 -5.97 7.93 -13.73
C LYS A 61 -5.06 6.73 -14.04
N ASN A 62 -3.91 6.99 -14.65
CA ASN A 62 -2.96 5.94 -15.00
C ASN A 62 -2.37 5.26 -13.77
N GLN A 63 -2.06 6.03 -12.73
CA GLN A 63 -1.54 5.46 -11.48
C GLN A 63 -2.59 4.61 -10.78
N VAL A 64 -3.82 5.12 -10.69
CA VAL A 64 -4.92 4.38 -10.08
C VAL A 64 -5.19 3.10 -10.87
N HIS A 65 -5.17 3.18 -12.18
CA HIS A 65 -5.37 2.02 -13.04
C HIS A 65 -4.28 0.96 -12.81
N ARG A 66 -3.01 1.36 -12.75
CA ARG A 66 -1.90 0.44 -12.48
C ARG A 66 -2.04 -0.23 -11.12
N ALA A 67 -2.46 0.54 -10.11
CA ALA A 67 -2.68 -0.02 -8.78
C ALA A 67 -3.78 -1.07 -8.79
N LYS A 68 -4.89 -0.80 -9.48
CA LYS A 68 -6.01 -1.73 -9.60
C LYS A 68 -5.63 -2.99 -10.37
N VAL A 69 -4.90 -2.83 -11.47
CA VAL A 69 -4.44 -3.98 -12.28
C VAL A 69 -3.50 -4.85 -11.46
N HIS A 70 -2.53 -4.25 -10.78
CA HIS A 70 -1.58 -4.99 -9.97
C HIS A 70 -2.25 -5.75 -8.83
N THR A 71 -3.14 -5.09 -8.09
CA THR A 71 -3.82 -5.73 -6.95
C THR A 71 -4.77 -6.82 -7.40
N ALA A 72 -5.44 -6.64 -8.53
CA ALA A 72 -6.28 -7.69 -9.11
C ALA A 72 -5.45 -8.91 -9.50
N TRP A 73 -4.32 -8.70 -10.13
CA TRP A 73 -3.39 -9.78 -10.48
C TRP A 73 -2.89 -10.52 -9.24
N LEU A 74 -2.49 -9.75 -8.23
CA LEU A 74 -1.92 -10.31 -7.01
C LEU A 74 -2.95 -11.15 -6.25
N SER A 75 -4.19 -10.67 -6.17
CA SER A 75 -5.25 -11.39 -5.47
C SER A 75 -5.67 -12.67 -6.17
N LYS A 76 -5.52 -12.74 -7.48
CA LYS A 76 -5.75 -13.98 -8.23
C LYS A 76 -4.64 -14.99 -8.01
N LYS A 77 -3.40 -14.53 -7.93
CA LYS A 77 -2.24 -15.38 -7.81
C LYS A 77 -2.07 -15.94 -6.39
N TYR A 78 -2.42 -15.16 -5.38
CA TYR A 78 -2.21 -15.52 -3.97
C TYR A 78 -3.54 -15.48 -3.21
N ASN A 79 -3.92 -16.59 -2.58
CA ASN A 79 -5.17 -16.72 -1.84
C ASN A 79 -5.20 -15.87 -0.56
N ASN A 80 -4.04 -15.49 -0.06
CA ASN A 80 -3.91 -14.71 1.17
C ASN A 80 -3.99 -13.20 0.95
N VAL A 81 -4.24 -12.76 -0.28
CA VAL A 81 -4.33 -11.34 -0.63
C VAL A 81 -5.78 -10.91 -0.73
N SER A 82 -6.11 -9.83 -0.03
CA SER A 82 -7.38 -9.12 -0.12
C SER A 82 -7.13 -7.71 -0.64
N VAL A 83 -8.08 -7.17 -1.37
CA VAL A 83 -7.97 -5.83 -1.96
C VAL A 83 -9.16 -4.99 -1.55
N LYS A 84 -8.88 -3.75 -1.14
CA LYS A 84 -9.93 -2.78 -0.83
C LYS A 84 -9.60 -1.44 -1.47
N VAL A 85 -10.58 -0.85 -2.14
CA VAL A 85 -10.46 0.48 -2.73
C VAL A 85 -11.21 1.45 -1.82
N VAL A 86 -10.49 2.47 -1.33
CA VAL A 86 -11.06 3.47 -0.44
C VAL A 86 -10.88 4.83 -1.09
N GLN A 87 -12.00 5.44 -1.50
CA GLN A 87 -11.98 6.77 -2.12
C GLN A 87 -11.78 7.84 -1.04
N LEU A 88 -10.66 8.54 -1.14
CA LEU A 88 -10.32 9.60 -0.19
C LEU A 88 -10.47 11.01 -0.76
N THR A 89 -10.81 11.14 -2.04
CA THR A 89 -10.91 12.44 -2.70
C THR A 89 -11.90 13.36 -2.01
N ASP A 90 -13.10 12.86 -1.70
CA ASP A 90 -14.13 13.67 -1.03
C ASP A 90 -13.70 14.07 0.36
N LEU A 91 -13.09 13.16 1.11
CA LEU A 91 -12.57 13.45 2.43
C LEU A 91 -11.47 14.51 2.38
N TYR A 92 -10.57 14.39 1.42
CA TYR A 92 -9.50 15.35 1.20
C TYR A 92 -10.05 16.73 0.87
N GLU A 93 -11.01 16.81 -0.05
CA GLU A 93 -11.63 18.08 -0.44
C GLU A 93 -12.37 18.72 0.73
N THR A 94 -13.10 17.94 1.51
CA THR A 94 -13.78 18.41 2.71
C THR A 94 -12.78 18.97 3.72
N PHE A 95 -11.69 18.26 3.93
CA PHE A 95 -10.63 18.71 4.85
C PHE A 95 -10.04 20.05 4.40
N CYS A 96 -9.75 20.22 3.12
CA CYS A 96 -9.22 21.46 2.57
C CYS A 96 -10.19 22.63 2.74
N GLN A 97 -11.50 22.37 2.59
CA GLN A 97 -12.53 23.41 2.77
C GLN A 97 -12.68 23.84 4.22
N LEU A 98 -12.52 22.90 5.15
CA LEU A 98 -12.65 23.19 6.58
C LEU A 98 -11.47 23.98 7.12
N ASP A 99 -10.32 23.86 6.51
CA ASP A 99 -9.12 24.55 6.96
C ASP A 99 -9.02 25.92 6.30
N ALA A 100 -9.35 26.97 7.06
CA ALA A 100 -9.31 28.35 6.58
C ALA A 100 -7.88 28.88 6.40
N THR A 101 -6.87 28.17 6.91
CA THR A 101 -5.47 28.58 6.79
C THR A 101 -4.71 27.59 5.90
N PRO A 102 -4.48 27.93 4.62
CA PRO A 102 -3.79 27.02 3.70
C PRO A 102 -2.44 26.52 4.18
N THR A 103 -1.73 27.34 4.96
CA THR A 103 -0.42 26.98 5.51
C THR A 103 -0.48 25.79 6.45
N VAL A 104 -1.49 25.74 7.31
CA VAL A 104 -1.66 24.64 8.27
C VAL A 104 -2.02 23.35 7.53
N SER A 105 -2.95 23.44 6.59
CA SER A 105 -3.37 22.32 5.76
C SER A 105 -2.19 21.70 5.02
N TYR A 106 -1.37 22.54 4.43
CA TYR A 106 -0.20 22.12 3.67
C TYR A 106 0.82 21.41 4.59
N THR A 107 1.04 21.92 5.79
CA THR A 107 1.97 21.31 6.73
C THR A 107 1.51 19.93 7.16
N HIS A 108 0.23 19.74 7.41
CA HIS A 108 -0.31 18.42 7.74
C HIS A 108 -0.15 17.40 6.63
N LEU A 109 -0.40 17.80 5.40
CA LEU A 109 -0.22 16.90 4.26
C LEU A 109 1.22 16.46 4.12
N ARG A 110 2.17 17.36 4.33
CA ARG A 110 3.59 17.02 4.28
C ARG A 110 3.99 16.01 5.34
N ALA A 111 3.44 16.13 6.53
CA ALA A 111 3.73 15.20 7.61
C ALA A 111 3.31 13.78 7.26
N HIS A 112 2.24 13.62 6.49
CA HIS A 112 1.75 12.31 6.07
C HIS A 112 2.49 11.73 4.87
N GLU A 113 3.23 12.52 4.14
CA GLU A 113 4.00 12.05 2.99
C GLU A 113 5.23 11.22 3.38
N THR A 114 5.61 11.21 4.63
CA THR A 114 6.82 10.53 5.09
C THR A 114 6.63 9.05 5.40
N PHE A 115 5.52 8.50 5.09
CA PHE A 115 5.27 7.06 5.28
C PHE A 115 6.05 6.20 4.31
#